data_b5d6385d899272a445d72af03f3bb572
#
_entry.id   b5d6385d899272a445d72af03f3bb572
#
_cell.length_a   1.000
_cell.length_b   1.000
_cell.length_c   1.000
_cell.angle_alpha   90.00
_cell.angle_beta   90.00
_cell.angle_gamma   90.00
#
_symmetry.space_group_name_H-M   'P 1'
#
loop_
_entity.id
_entity.type
_entity.pdbx_description
1 polymer ?
#
loop_
_entity_poly.entity_id
_entity_poly.type
_entity_poly.pdbx_seq_one_letter_code
_entity_poly.pdbx_strand_id
1 'polypeptide(L)'
;NSLLLELGINPDVPFVLFVGRITRQKGISQLIEAAQYFDKNCQIVLCAGAPDTPEIAAETEALIAELKAQRDGVILISEMLPREKIKILYSHARVFACPSLYEPFGIINLEAMACETPVVGSLVGGIPEIIVEGSTGYLIPLQSVSRTDFNPKNPEAFQRNFAEKVNLLLADENLAKTMGKAGRQRVLEKFSWESIAKTTFNYYQE
;
A
#
# COMPACT_ATOMS: atom_id res chain seq x y z
N ASN A 1 7.54 -2.95 -19.32
CA ASN A 1 7.99 -1.55 -19.16
C ASN A 1 7.18 -0.53 -20.00
N SER A 2 6.54 -0.93 -21.14
CA SER A 2 5.76 0.01 -21.98
C SER A 2 4.62 0.68 -21.21
N LEU A 3 3.86 -0.07 -20.42
CA LEU A 3 2.77 0.48 -19.60
C LEU A 3 3.27 1.48 -18.55
N LEU A 4 4.42 1.22 -17.92
CA LEU A 4 4.97 2.14 -16.92
C LEU A 4 5.28 3.49 -17.55
N LEU A 5 5.93 3.48 -18.73
CA LEU A 5 6.24 4.70 -19.49
C LEU A 5 4.96 5.42 -19.95
N GLU A 6 3.94 4.68 -20.43
CA GLU A 6 2.62 5.24 -20.78
C GLU A 6 1.99 6.00 -19.62
N LEU A 7 2.16 5.48 -18.38
CA LEU A 7 1.65 6.07 -17.15
C LEU A 7 2.58 7.13 -16.53
N GLY A 8 3.69 7.48 -17.21
CA GLY A 8 4.66 8.45 -16.70
C GLY A 8 5.59 7.94 -15.61
N ILE A 9 5.66 6.61 -15.43
CA ILE A 9 6.51 5.95 -14.44
C ILE A 9 7.84 5.59 -15.11
N ASN A 10 8.95 6.04 -14.54
CA ASN A 10 10.28 5.63 -14.98
C ASN A 10 10.60 4.22 -14.44
N PRO A 11 10.75 3.19 -15.31
CA PRO A 11 11.00 1.82 -14.85
C PRO A 11 12.36 1.60 -14.19
N ASP A 12 13.31 2.52 -14.37
CA ASP A 12 14.66 2.43 -13.80
C ASP A 12 14.75 3.05 -12.39
N VAL A 13 13.67 3.68 -11.92
CA VAL A 13 13.58 4.30 -10.60
C VAL A 13 12.58 3.51 -9.75
N PRO A 14 12.97 3.03 -8.54
CA PRO A 14 12.03 2.30 -7.68
C PRO A 14 10.84 3.17 -7.31
N PHE A 15 9.67 2.55 -7.15
CA PHE A 15 8.48 3.29 -6.73
C PHE A 15 7.71 2.62 -5.60
N VAL A 16 7.07 3.46 -4.82
CA VAL A 16 6.06 3.11 -3.82
C VAL A 16 4.70 3.21 -4.48
N LEU A 17 3.91 2.15 -4.38
CA LEU A 17 2.59 2.07 -4.98
C LEU A 17 1.48 2.15 -3.93
N PHE A 18 0.49 2.97 -4.17
CA PHE A 18 -0.81 2.95 -3.51
C PHE A 18 -1.89 2.61 -4.54
N VAL A 19 -2.80 1.70 -4.16
CA VAL A 19 -3.99 1.37 -4.96
C VAL A 19 -5.22 1.45 -4.07
N GLY A 20 -6.19 2.24 -4.44
CA GLY A 20 -7.43 2.34 -3.68
C GLY A 20 -8.30 3.52 -4.08
N ARG A 21 -9.49 3.62 -3.45
CA ARG A 21 -10.34 4.81 -3.58
C ARG A 21 -9.77 5.95 -2.74
N ILE A 22 -10.04 7.18 -3.15
CA ILE A 22 -9.72 8.38 -2.38
C ILE A 22 -10.77 8.53 -1.27
N THR A 23 -10.48 7.93 -0.11
CA THR A 23 -11.36 7.96 1.06
C THR A 23 -10.54 8.19 2.32
N ARG A 24 -11.16 8.76 3.36
CA ARG A 24 -10.49 8.91 4.67
C ARG A 24 -10.07 7.54 5.23
N GLN A 25 -10.91 6.53 5.04
CA GLN A 25 -10.65 5.16 5.49
C GLN A 25 -9.35 4.58 4.93
N LYS A 26 -9.03 4.86 3.67
CA LYS A 26 -7.82 4.34 3.00
C LYS A 26 -6.55 5.09 3.38
N GLY A 27 -6.67 6.18 4.12
CA GLY A 27 -5.53 6.90 4.69
C GLY A 27 -4.59 7.53 3.65
N ILE A 28 -5.10 7.85 2.45
CA ILE A 28 -4.28 8.43 1.38
C ILE A 28 -3.60 9.73 1.81
N SER A 29 -4.26 10.56 2.62
CA SER A 29 -3.67 11.78 3.18
C SER A 29 -2.45 11.46 4.05
N GLN A 30 -2.53 10.43 4.91
CA GLN A 30 -1.42 10.01 5.74
C GLN A 30 -0.24 9.53 4.91
N LEU A 31 -0.49 8.85 3.77
CA LEU A 31 0.58 8.45 2.85
C LEU A 31 1.23 9.64 2.17
N ILE A 32 0.43 10.58 1.66
CA ILE A 32 0.96 11.77 0.97
C ILE A 32 1.83 12.60 1.93
N GLU A 33 1.38 12.78 3.17
CA GLU A 33 2.15 13.45 4.21
C GLU A 33 3.40 12.65 4.64
N ALA A 34 3.32 11.30 4.73
CA ALA A 34 4.49 10.46 4.98
C ALA A 34 5.52 10.53 3.85
N ALA A 35 5.08 10.74 2.62
CA ALA A 35 5.92 10.75 1.43
C ALA A 35 6.96 11.91 1.41
N GLN A 36 6.77 12.95 2.20
CA GLN A 36 7.80 13.99 2.40
C GLN A 36 9.09 13.42 3.03
N TYR A 37 8.96 12.32 3.81
CA TYR A 37 10.06 11.63 4.48
C TYR A 37 10.63 10.45 3.67
N PHE A 38 10.05 10.12 2.50
CA PHE A 38 10.58 9.06 1.64
C PHE A 38 11.88 9.49 0.95
N ASP A 39 12.74 8.52 0.65
CA ASP A 39 13.94 8.76 -0.16
C ASP A 39 13.56 9.55 -1.43
N LYS A 40 14.38 10.57 -1.74
CA LYS A 40 14.12 11.42 -2.92
C LYS A 40 14.36 10.71 -4.25
N ASN A 41 15.11 9.60 -4.24
CA ASN A 41 15.41 8.79 -5.41
C ASN A 41 14.34 7.72 -5.68
N CYS A 42 13.13 7.89 -5.18
CA CYS A 42 12.00 7.01 -5.51
C CYS A 42 10.84 7.80 -6.10
N GLN A 43 10.01 7.11 -6.86
CA GLN A 43 8.72 7.63 -7.33
C GLN A 43 7.60 7.20 -6.38
N ILE A 44 6.52 7.97 -6.37
CA ILE A 44 5.30 7.71 -5.61
C ILE A 44 4.16 7.61 -6.60
N VAL A 45 3.62 6.42 -6.75
CA VAL A 45 2.54 6.14 -7.70
C VAL A 45 1.24 5.96 -6.93
N LEU A 46 0.36 6.90 -7.08
CA LEU A 46 -0.97 6.92 -6.48
C LEU A 46 -1.99 6.49 -7.53
N CYS A 47 -2.32 5.20 -7.58
CA CYS A 47 -3.42 4.68 -8.38
C CYS A 47 -4.71 4.81 -7.54
N ALA A 48 -5.28 6.02 -7.57
CA ALA A 48 -6.31 6.45 -6.68
C ALA A 48 -7.60 6.77 -7.43
N GLY A 49 -8.60 5.89 -7.28
CA GLY A 49 -9.90 6.01 -7.92
C GLY A 49 -10.77 7.13 -7.34
N ALA A 50 -12.01 7.22 -7.82
CA ALA A 50 -12.94 8.28 -7.49
C ALA A 50 -13.02 8.58 -5.98
N PRO A 51 -12.99 9.87 -5.61
CA PRO A 51 -13.17 10.31 -4.23
C PRO A 51 -14.60 10.06 -3.75
N ASP A 52 -14.77 9.80 -2.43
CA ASP A 52 -16.10 9.60 -1.84
C ASP A 52 -16.91 10.91 -1.82
N THR A 53 -16.25 12.05 -1.64
CA THR A 53 -16.88 13.38 -1.65
C THR A 53 -16.02 14.44 -2.34
N PRO A 54 -16.61 15.55 -2.82
CA PRO A 54 -15.85 16.67 -3.41
C PRO A 54 -14.84 17.29 -2.43
N GLU A 55 -15.14 17.32 -1.15
CA GLU A 55 -14.27 17.88 -0.11
C GLU A 55 -12.99 17.03 0.03
N ILE A 56 -13.15 15.69 0.08
CA ILE A 56 -12.02 14.75 0.14
C ILE A 56 -11.18 14.84 -1.14
N ALA A 57 -11.82 15.04 -2.29
CA ALA A 57 -11.11 15.28 -3.54
C ALA A 57 -10.21 16.51 -3.45
N ALA A 58 -10.78 17.67 -3.07
CA ALA A 58 -10.06 18.92 -2.97
C ALA A 58 -8.91 18.87 -1.94
N GLU A 59 -9.15 18.28 -0.76
CA GLU A 59 -8.11 18.05 0.25
C GLU A 59 -6.94 17.20 -0.32
N THR A 60 -7.26 16.11 -1.01
CA THR A 60 -6.25 15.20 -1.57
C THR A 60 -5.46 15.87 -2.70
N GLU A 61 -6.14 16.59 -3.58
CA GLU A 61 -5.49 17.34 -4.66
C GLU A 61 -4.54 18.41 -4.13
N ALA A 62 -4.93 19.13 -3.08
CA ALA A 62 -4.09 20.13 -2.42
C ALA A 62 -2.82 19.48 -1.83
N LEU A 63 -2.95 18.36 -1.11
CA LEU A 63 -1.82 17.63 -0.55
C LEU A 63 -0.87 17.10 -1.65
N ILE A 64 -1.42 16.58 -2.76
CA ILE A 64 -0.61 16.12 -3.89
C ILE A 64 0.13 17.30 -4.54
N ALA A 65 -0.52 18.46 -4.70
CA ALA A 65 0.10 19.65 -5.26
C ALA A 65 1.26 20.15 -4.37
N GLU A 66 1.06 20.15 -3.07
CA GLU A 66 2.10 20.51 -2.09
C GLU A 66 3.27 19.52 -2.15
N LEU A 67 3.00 18.21 -2.18
CA LEU A 67 4.04 17.20 -2.30
C LEU A 67 4.84 17.34 -3.61
N LYS A 68 4.16 17.62 -4.74
CA LYS A 68 4.81 17.88 -6.04
C LYS A 68 5.68 19.12 -6.04
N ALA A 69 5.37 20.12 -5.20
CA ALA A 69 6.20 21.30 -5.04
C ALA A 69 7.49 21.01 -4.24
N GLN A 70 7.50 19.96 -3.44
CA GLN A 70 8.62 19.58 -2.56
C GLN A 70 9.52 18.49 -3.16
N ARG A 71 9.00 17.68 -4.10
CA ARG A 71 9.73 16.57 -4.73
C ARG A 71 9.19 16.21 -6.11
N ASP A 72 10.08 15.68 -6.93
CA ASP A 72 9.73 15.05 -8.20
C ASP A 72 9.23 13.61 -8.01
N GLY A 73 8.74 13.01 -9.11
CA GLY A 73 8.36 11.59 -9.15
C GLY A 73 7.03 11.27 -8.48
N VAL A 74 6.15 12.25 -8.28
CA VAL A 74 4.78 12.04 -7.77
C VAL A 74 3.80 11.89 -8.92
N ILE A 75 3.25 10.69 -9.08
CA ILE A 75 2.38 10.30 -10.20
C ILE A 75 1.00 9.95 -9.66
N LEU A 76 -0.01 10.66 -10.13
CA LEU A 76 -1.42 10.37 -9.81
C LEU A 76 -2.07 9.74 -11.05
N ILE A 77 -2.64 8.56 -10.87
CA ILE A 77 -3.46 7.84 -11.84
C ILE A 77 -4.88 7.83 -11.28
N SER A 78 -5.72 8.73 -11.78
CA SER A 78 -7.10 8.92 -11.30
C SER A 78 -8.12 8.07 -12.07
N GLU A 79 -7.73 7.50 -13.20
CA GLU A 79 -8.60 6.60 -13.98
C GLU A 79 -8.65 5.20 -13.35
N MET A 80 -9.77 4.52 -13.54
CA MET A 80 -9.91 3.13 -13.13
C MET A 80 -9.17 2.23 -14.12
N LEU A 81 -8.02 1.72 -13.70
CA LEU A 81 -7.25 0.79 -14.53
C LEU A 81 -7.86 -0.62 -14.54
N PRO A 82 -7.83 -1.31 -15.69
CA PRO A 82 -8.16 -2.74 -15.75
C PRO A 82 -7.23 -3.57 -14.84
N ARG A 83 -7.74 -4.69 -14.34
CA ARG A 83 -7.01 -5.57 -13.41
C ARG A 83 -5.63 -5.99 -13.92
N GLU A 84 -5.51 -6.24 -15.22
CA GLU A 84 -4.23 -6.64 -15.84
C GLU A 84 -3.18 -5.51 -15.76
N LYS A 85 -3.58 -4.25 -15.92
CA LYS A 85 -2.69 -3.10 -15.74
C LYS A 85 -2.29 -2.92 -14.26
N ILE A 86 -3.23 -3.12 -13.33
CA ILE A 86 -2.95 -3.06 -11.88
C ILE A 86 -1.94 -4.14 -11.47
N LYS A 87 -2.04 -5.38 -11.99
CA LYS A 87 -1.06 -6.44 -11.74
C LYS A 87 0.35 -6.03 -12.17
N ILE A 88 0.48 -5.35 -13.31
CA ILE A 88 1.78 -4.85 -13.78
C ILE A 88 2.33 -3.82 -12.79
N LEU A 89 1.51 -2.90 -12.29
CA LEU A 89 1.94 -1.94 -11.27
C LEU A 89 2.41 -2.65 -9.99
N TYR A 90 1.63 -3.59 -9.47
CA TYR A 90 2.05 -4.40 -8.31
C TYR A 90 3.40 -5.07 -8.57
N SER A 91 3.55 -5.79 -9.70
CA SER A 91 4.76 -6.58 -9.98
C SER A 91 6.04 -5.75 -10.17
N HIS A 92 5.92 -4.44 -10.42
CA HIS A 92 7.08 -3.55 -10.60
C HIS A 92 7.29 -2.63 -9.40
N ALA A 93 6.32 -2.53 -8.49
CA ALA A 93 6.48 -1.70 -7.31
C ALA A 93 7.55 -2.27 -6.37
N ARG A 94 8.41 -1.41 -5.82
CA ARG A 94 9.35 -1.79 -4.78
C ARG A 94 8.64 -2.05 -3.46
N VAL A 95 7.60 -1.28 -3.16
CA VAL A 95 6.81 -1.35 -1.94
C VAL A 95 5.35 -1.04 -2.26
N PHE A 96 4.44 -1.81 -1.70
CA PHE A 96 3.02 -1.47 -1.66
C PHE A 96 2.68 -0.81 -0.34
N ALA A 97 2.08 0.38 -0.39
CA ALA A 97 1.70 1.16 0.79
C ALA A 97 0.20 1.01 1.08
N CYS A 98 -0.14 0.51 2.28
CA CYS A 98 -1.52 0.37 2.76
C CYS A 98 -1.71 1.15 4.07
N PRO A 99 -1.82 2.49 4.03
CA PRO A 99 -1.91 3.35 5.22
C PRO A 99 -3.33 3.43 5.78
N SER A 100 -4.16 2.40 5.58
CA SER A 100 -5.57 2.39 5.96
C SER A 100 -5.76 2.72 7.44
N LEU A 101 -6.70 3.62 7.74
CA LEU A 101 -7.10 3.95 9.11
C LEU A 101 -8.09 2.93 9.67
N TYR A 102 -8.84 2.28 8.78
CA TYR A 102 -9.73 1.18 9.05
C TYR A 102 -9.77 0.25 7.84
N GLU A 103 -9.51 -1.05 8.07
CA GLU A 103 -9.52 -2.06 7.01
C GLU A 103 -10.11 -3.36 7.53
N PRO A 104 -11.32 -3.75 7.10
CA PRO A 104 -11.94 -4.99 7.57
C PRO A 104 -11.11 -6.24 7.31
N PHE A 105 -10.48 -6.33 6.14
CA PHE A 105 -9.61 -7.44 5.77
C PHE A 105 -8.36 -6.98 5.01
N GLY A 106 -8.53 -6.36 3.82
CA GLY A 106 -7.42 -5.81 3.05
C GLY A 106 -6.97 -6.68 1.86
N ILE A 107 -7.91 -7.08 1.00
CA ILE A 107 -7.63 -7.90 -0.21
C ILE A 107 -6.51 -7.31 -1.07
N ILE A 108 -6.40 -5.98 -1.15
CA ILE A 108 -5.34 -5.30 -1.92
C ILE A 108 -3.93 -5.67 -1.44
N ASN A 109 -3.77 -6.01 -0.15
CA ASN A 109 -2.49 -6.49 0.38
C ASN A 109 -2.17 -7.88 -0.16
N LEU A 110 -3.18 -8.76 -0.25
CA LEU A 110 -3.01 -10.08 -0.86
C LEU A 110 -2.68 -9.98 -2.35
N GLU A 111 -3.27 -9.02 -3.06
CA GLU A 111 -2.98 -8.78 -4.48
C GLU A 111 -1.52 -8.34 -4.68
N ALA A 112 -1.03 -7.40 -3.86
CA ALA A 112 0.36 -6.97 -3.87
C ALA A 112 1.32 -8.12 -3.53
N MET A 113 1.04 -8.86 -2.45
CA MET A 113 1.85 -10.01 -2.03
C MET A 113 1.84 -11.13 -3.08
N ALA A 114 0.70 -11.39 -3.75
CA ALA A 114 0.61 -12.35 -4.85
C ALA A 114 1.51 -11.96 -6.04
N CYS A 115 1.80 -10.68 -6.21
CA CYS A 115 2.71 -10.14 -7.21
C CYS A 115 4.17 -10.01 -6.71
N GLU A 116 4.51 -10.62 -5.57
CA GLU A 116 5.83 -10.57 -4.92
C GLU A 116 6.25 -9.15 -4.48
N THR A 117 5.27 -8.31 -4.15
CA THR A 117 5.52 -6.95 -3.66
C THR A 117 5.36 -6.92 -2.15
N PRO A 118 6.39 -6.54 -1.38
CA PRO A 118 6.29 -6.41 0.07
C PRO A 118 5.36 -5.26 0.44
N VAL A 119 4.67 -5.41 1.56
CA VAL A 119 3.66 -4.45 2.01
C VAL A 119 4.14 -3.71 3.26
N VAL A 120 3.99 -2.39 3.26
CA VAL A 120 3.99 -1.59 4.49
C VAL A 120 2.55 -1.18 4.76
N GLY A 121 1.98 -1.70 5.83
CA GLY A 121 0.57 -1.49 6.17
C GLY A 121 0.35 -1.01 7.59
N SER A 122 -0.78 -0.35 7.84
CA SER A 122 -1.19 0.01 9.20
C SER A 122 -1.55 -1.24 10.00
N LEU A 123 -1.22 -1.25 11.29
CA LEU A 123 -1.60 -2.32 12.23
C LEU A 123 -3.05 -2.11 12.67
N VAL A 124 -4.00 -2.32 11.72
CA VAL A 124 -5.45 -2.13 11.97
C VAL A 124 -6.28 -3.23 11.31
N GLY A 125 -7.43 -3.54 11.90
CA GLY A 125 -8.42 -4.46 11.35
C GLY A 125 -7.82 -5.82 10.96
N GLY A 126 -8.10 -6.28 9.74
CA GLY A 126 -7.63 -7.57 9.21
C GLY A 126 -6.22 -7.53 8.60
N ILE A 127 -5.56 -6.36 8.49
CA ILE A 127 -4.21 -6.28 7.91
C ILE A 127 -3.20 -7.19 8.63
N PRO A 128 -3.18 -7.28 9.99
CA PRO A 128 -2.27 -8.17 10.70
C PRO A 128 -2.51 -9.67 10.46
N GLU A 129 -3.67 -10.05 9.96
CA GLU A 129 -3.93 -11.44 9.57
C GLU A 129 -3.19 -11.81 8.27
N ILE A 130 -2.95 -10.82 7.43
CA ILE A 130 -2.33 -10.96 6.11
C ILE A 130 -0.81 -10.82 6.20
N ILE A 131 -0.33 -9.72 6.79
CA ILE A 131 1.09 -9.35 6.84
C ILE A 131 1.74 -9.99 8.07
N VAL A 132 2.87 -10.64 7.88
CA VAL A 132 3.74 -11.11 8.96
C VAL A 132 4.88 -10.12 9.12
N GLU A 133 4.90 -9.43 10.28
CA GLU A 133 5.90 -8.40 10.60
C GLU A 133 7.34 -8.89 10.37
N GLY A 134 8.11 -8.11 9.63
CA GLY A 134 9.52 -8.39 9.33
C GLY A 134 9.78 -9.56 8.38
N SER A 135 8.72 -10.28 7.95
CA SER A 135 8.83 -11.44 7.06
C SER A 135 8.20 -11.19 5.68
N THR A 136 6.96 -10.72 5.63
CA THR A 136 6.25 -10.45 4.38
C THR A 136 6.00 -8.97 4.14
N GLY A 137 6.37 -8.13 5.09
CA GLY A 137 6.20 -6.69 5.10
C GLY A 137 6.35 -6.13 6.49
N TYR A 138 5.88 -4.90 6.67
CA TYR A 138 5.91 -4.19 7.96
C TYR A 138 4.53 -3.69 8.36
N LEU A 139 4.26 -3.73 9.67
CA LEU A 139 3.04 -3.26 10.30
C LEU A 139 3.31 -2.00 11.13
N ILE A 140 2.66 -0.91 10.80
CA ILE A 140 2.85 0.37 11.47
C ILE A 140 1.78 0.56 12.54
N PRO A 141 2.15 0.62 13.82
CA PRO A 141 1.20 0.86 14.90
C PRO A 141 0.42 2.15 14.69
N LEU A 142 -0.90 2.06 14.81
CA LEU A 142 -1.80 3.20 14.72
C LEU A 142 -2.67 3.23 15.98
N GLN A 143 -2.54 4.32 16.76
CA GLN A 143 -3.46 4.63 17.85
C GLN A 143 -4.47 5.64 17.34
N SER A 144 -5.72 5.22 17.19
CA SER A 144 -6.80 6.12 16.78
C SER A 144 -7.19 7.10 17.90
N VAL A 145 -7.69 8.28 17.50
CA VAL A 145 -8.18 9.30 18.42
C VAL A 145 -9.28 8.74 19.33
N SER A 146 -10.23 7.99 18.74
CA SER A 146 -11.32 7.34 19.48
C SER A 146 -11.81 6.09 18.75
N ARG A 147 -12.88 5.45 19.27
CA ARG A 147 -13.54 4.30 18.61
C ARG A 147 -14.33 4.71 17.36
N THR A 148 -14.61 5.98 17.18
CA THR A 148 -15.39 6.54 16.06
C THR A 148 -14.56 7.48 15.19
N ASP A 149 -13.40 7.92 15.67
CA ASP A 149 -12.42 8.70 14.90
C ASP A 149 -11.13 7.87 14.77
N PHE A 150 -10.94 7.31 13.57
CA PHE A 150 -9.82 6.44 13.25
C PHE A 150 -8.53 7.19 12.89
N ASN A 151 -8.54 8.53 12.87
CA ASN A 151 -7.34 9.30 12.64
C ASN A 151 -6.27 9.00 13.69
N PRO A 152 -4.98 9.00 13.32
CA PRO A 152 -3.90 8.80 14.29
C PRO A 152 -3.92 9.90 15.36
N LYS A 153 -3.76 9.53 16.64
CA LYS A 153 -3.56 10.50 17.74
C LYS A 153 -2.33 11.37 17.53
N ASN A 154 -1.29 10.78 16.95
CA ASN A 154 -0.06 11.46 16.57
C ASN A 154 0.22 11.18 15.10
N PRO A 155 -0.33 11.98 14.18
CA PRO A 155 -0.17 11.78 12.75
C PRO A 155 1.30 11.81 12.32
N GLU A 156 2.09 12.75 12.81
CA GLU A 156 3.51 12.86 12.44
C GLU A 156 4.32 11.62 12.85
N ALA A 157 4.11 11.09 14.04
CA ALA A 157 4.79 9.86 14.46
C ALA A 157 4.40 8.66 13.59
N PHE A 158 3.12 8.53 13.22
CA PHE A 158 2.66 7.49 12.31
C PHE A 158 3.32 7.64 10.94
N GLN A 159 3.33 8.84 10.37
CA GLN A 159 3.91 9.15 9.06
C GLN A 159 5.41 8.86 9.02
N ARG A 160 6.16 9.26 10.06
CA ARG A 160 7.61 9.00 10.16
C ARG A 160 7.91 7.51 10.29
N ASN A 161 7.16 6.77 11.13
CA ASN A 161 7.33 5.33 11.27
C ASN A 161 6.99 4.60 9.96
N PHE A 162 5.94 5.05 9.26
CA PHE A 162 5.58 4.52 7.96
C PHE A 162 6.71 4.75 6.94
N ALA A 163 7.23 5.97 6.89
CA ALA A 163 8.33 6.33 6.00
C ALA A 163 9.61 5.57 6.31
N GLU A 164 9.93 5.35 7.59
CA GLU A 164 11.10 4.53 7.99
C GLU A 164 11.05 3.15 7.35
N LYS A 165 9.92 2.44 7.44
CA LYS A 165 9.80 1.09 6.90
C LYS A 165 9.76 1.06 5.37
N VAL A 166 9.15 2.06 4.74
CA VAL A 166 9.22 2.25 3.29
C VAL A 166 10.67 2.44 2.85
N ASN A 167 11.41 3.33 3.51
CA ASN A 167 12.80 3.63 3.17
C ASN A 167 13.73 2.42 3.34
N LEU A 168 13.51 1.56 4.34
CA LEU A 168 14.25 0.30 4.47
C LEU A 168 14.12 -0.57 3.22
N LEU A 169 12.91 -0.71 2.68
CA LEU A 169 12.65 -1.51 1.48
C LEU A 169 13.11 -0.82 0.19
N LEU A 170 13.12 0.51 0.16
CA LEU A 170 13.68 1.26 -0.97
C LEU A 170 15.20 1.10 -1.04
N ALA A 171 15.87 1.16 0.12
CA ALA A 171 17.32 1.10 0.23
C ALA A 171 17.88 -0.30 -0.02
N ASP A 172 17.15 -1.37 0.33
CA ASP A 172 17.60 -2.75 0.19
C ASP A 172 16.67 -3.56 -0.74
N GLU A 173 17.08 -3.66 -2.00
CA GLU A 173 16.34 -4.42 -3.01
C GLU A 173 16.27 -5.92 -2.70
N ASN A 174 17.33 -6.49 -2.10
CA ASN A 174 17.34 -7.91 -1.76
C ASN A 174 16.38 -8.21 -0.62
N LEU A 175 16.30 -7.34 0.37
CA LEU A 175 15.31 -7.42 1.43
C LEU A 175 13.88 -7.34 0.86
N ALA A 176 13.61 -6.36 -0.01
CA ALA A 176 12.30 -6.21 -0.64
C ALA A 176 11.91 -7.45 -1.45
N LYS A 177 12.82 -7.99 -2.27
CA LYS A 177 12.60 -9.24 -3.04
C LYS A 177 12.37 -10.45 -2.14
N THR A 178 13.11 -10.57 -1.05
CA THR A 178 12.97 -11.68 -0.09
C THR A 178 11.60 -11.63 0.59
N MET A 179 11.20 -10.46 1.08
CA MET A 179 9.88 -10.26 1.67
C MET A 179 8.73 -10.47 0.67
N GLY A 180 8.90 -9.99 -0.56
CA GLY A 180 7.92 -10.20 -1.63
C GLY A 180 7.69 -11.67 -1.93
N LYS A 181 8.75 -12.47 -2.08
CA LYS A 181 8.65 -13.93 -2.28
C LYS A 181 7.98 -14.63 -1.09
N ALA A 182 8.37 -14.28 0.13
CA ALA A 182 7.72 -14.80 1.34
C ALA A 182 6.22 -14.43 1.39
N GLY A 183 5.88 -13.21 0.97
CA GLY A 183 4.51 -12.74 0.83
C GLY A 183 3.70 -13.61 -0.14
N ARG A 184 4.22 -13.84 -1.33
CA ARG A 184 3.57 -14.69 -2.34
C ARG A 184 3.38 -16.13 -1.82
N GLN A 185 4.41 -16.71 -1.20
CA GLN A 185 4.31 -18.04 -0.62
C GLN A 185 3.18 -18.13 0.40
N ARG A 186 3.09 -17.15 1.31
CA ARG A 186 2.01 -17.07 2.29
C ARG A 186 0.62 -16.98 1.64
N VAL A 187 0.48 -16.16 0.56
CA VAL A 187 -0.79 -16.06 -0.17
C VAL A 187 -1.21 -17.42 -0.74
N LEU A 188 -0.28 -18.15 -1.37
CA LEU A 188 -0.56 -19.47 -1.94
C LEU A 188 -0.95 -20.48 -0.87
N GLU A 189 -0.29 -20.47 0.28
CA GLU A 189 -0.51 -21.42 1.38
C GLU A 189 -1.79 -21.16 2.19
N LYS A 190 -2.16 -19.87 2.38
CA LYS A 190 -3.20 -19.49 3.34
C LYS A 190 -4.44 -18.84 2.72
N PHE A 191 -4.30 -18.16 1.59
CA PHE A 191 -5.33 -17.28 1.03
C PHE A 191 -5.71 -17.63 -0.41
N SER A 192 -5.11 -18.68 -1.01
CA SER A 192 -5.57 -19.17 -2.30
C SER A 192 -6.96 -19.82 -2.17
N TRP A 193 -7.74 -19.76 -3.22
CA TRP A 193 -9.06 -20.42 -3.25
C TRP A 193 -8.97 -21.90 -2.95
N GLU A 194 -7.91 -22.57 -3.38
CA GLU A 194 -7.63 -23.97 -3.07
C GLU A 194 -7.44 -24.19 -1.57
N SER A 195 -6.60 -23.37 -0.93
CA SER A 195 -6.34 -23.44 0.51
C SER A 195 -7.60 -23.17 1.33
N ILE A 196 -8.36 -22.13 0.96
CA ILE A 196 -9.62 -21.77 1.62
C ILE A 196 -10.64 -22.89 1.46
N ALA A 197 -10.82 -23.43 0.25
CA ALA A 197 -11.75 -24.53 -0.01
C ALA A 197 -11.41 -25.77 0.83
N LYS A 198 -10.13 -26.14 0.89
CA LYS A 198 -9.66 -27.27 1.72
C LYS A 198 -9.95 -27.05 3.20
N THR A 199 -9.66 -25.87 3.72
CA THR A 199 -9.91 -25.52 5.12
C THR A 199 -11.41 -25.57 5.43
N THR A 200 -12.23 -24.98 4.56
CA THR A 200 -13.71 -24.99 4.70
C THR A 200 -14.25 -26.41 4.67
N PHE A 201 -13.77 -27.25 3.74
CA PHE A 201 -14.20 -28.64 3.66
C PHE A 201 -13.87 -29.43 4.95
N ASN A 202 -12.70 -29.21 5.54
CA ASN A 202 -12.32 -29.86 6.80
C ASN A 202 -13.26 -29.51 7.95
N TYR A 203 -13.72 -28.23 8.04
CA TYR A 203 -14.70 -27.82 9.06
C TYR A 203 -16.07 -28.50 8.92
N TYR A 204 -16.45 -28.93 7.71
CA TYR A 204 -17.70 -29.67 7.51
C TYR A 204 -17.58 -31.17 7.83
N GLN A 205 -16.36 -31.66 8.07
CA GLN A 205 -16.12 -33.07 8.45
C GLN A 205 -15.97 -33.28 9.96
N GLU A 206 -15.77 -32.21 10.71
CA GLU A 206 -15.78 -32.19 12.18
C GLU A 206 -17.21 -32.07 12.74
#